data_532b35a053e7bdf91cb50b7d70139c3e
#
_entry.id   532b35a053e7bdf91cb50b7d70139c3e
#
_cell.length_a   1.000
_cell.length_b   1.000
_cell.length_c   1.000
_cell.angle_alpha   90.00
_cell.angle_beta   90.00
_cell.angle_gamma   90.00
#
_symmetry.space_group_name_H-M   'P 1'
#
loop_
_entity.id
_entity.type
_entity.pdbx_description
1 polymer ?
#
loop_
_entity_poly.entity_id
_entity_poly.type
_entity_poly.pdbx_seq_one_letter_code
_entity_poly.pdbx_strand_id
1 'polypeptide(L)' 'DDLRDLSFRIFDKKQKREAYERQKGVCPHCGKHFELEEMEADHIKPWSKGGTTVADNCQMLCRDCNRTKGNKY' A
#
# COMPACT_ATOMS: atom_id res chain seq x y z
N ASP A 1 -20.79 13.80 -2.92
CA ASP A 1 -20.23 13.28 -3.55
C ASP A 1 -19.79 12.00 -3.27
N ASP A 2 -19.12 11.48 -3.94
CA ASP A 2 -18.84 10.13 -3.90
C ASP A 2 -17.54 9.86 -3.26
N LEU A 3 -17.59 9.35 -2.08
CA LEU A 3 -16.40 9.00 -1.35
C LEU A 3 -15.70 7.82 -2.00
N ARG A 4 -16.29 7.23 -3.00
CA ARG A 4 -15.68 6.12 -3.70
C ARG A 4 -15.01 6.55 -4.98
N ASP A 5 -14.80 7.84 -5.11
CA ASP A 5 -14.04 8.39 -6.20
C ASP A 5 -12.67 7.73 -6.23
N LEU A 6 -12.12 7.61 -7.42
CA LEU A 6 -10.86 6.95 -7.63
C LEU A 6 -9.73 7.56 -6.79
N SER A 7 -9.79 8.86 -6.58
CA SER A 7 -8.74 9.53 -5.80
C SER A 7 -8.69 9.04 -4.36
N PHE A 8 -9.77 8.47 -3.85
CA PHE A 8 -9.79 7.95 -2.49
C PHE A 8 -9.22 6.55 -2.38
N ARG A 9 -8.81 5.97 -3.49
CA ARG A 9 -8.19 4.65 -3.49
C ARG A 9 -6.68 4.73 -3.64
N ILE A 10 -6.14 5.93 -3.79
CA ILE A 10 -4.72 6.12 -4.04
C ILE A 10 -4.10 6.80 -2.84
N PHE A 11 -3.07 6.18 -2.27
CA PHE A 11 -2.35 6.77 -1.16
C PHE A 11 -1.46 7.89 -1.68
N ASP A 12 -1.38 9.00 -0.92
CA ASP A 12 -0.52 10.10 -1.29
C ASP A 12 0.92 9.84 -0.81
N LYS A 13 1.82 10.74 -1.15
CA LYS A 13 3.23 10.57 -0.81
C LYS A 13 3.46 10.49 0.68
N LYS A 14 2.72 11.27 1.45
CA LYS A 14 2.88 11.29 2.90
C LYS A 14 2.49 9.96 3.50
N GLN A 15 1.38 9.40 3.06
CA GLN A 15 0.92 8.11 3.55
C GLN A 15 1.89 7.00 3.17
N LYS A 16 2.41 7.05 1.96
CA LYS A 16 3.39 6.06 1.51
C LYS A 16 4.66 6.14 2.33
N ARG A 17 5.13 7.35 2.60
CA ARG A 17 6.35 7.53 3.38
C ARG A 17 6.16 7.03 4.80
N GLU A 18 5.00 7.32 5.40
CA GLU A 18 4.74 6.85 6.75
C GLU A 18 4.76 5.34 6.84
N ALA A 19 4.13 4.68 5.87
CA ALA A 19 4.15 3.23 5.84
C ALA A 19 5.56 2.70 5.62
N TYR A 20 6.29 3.33 4.70
CA TYR A 20 7.66 2.91 4.41
C TYR A 20 8.54 3.01 5.66
N GLU A 21 8.45 4.13 6.38
CA GLU A 21 9.26 4.32 7.57
C GLU A 21 8.83 3.40 8.70
N ARG A 22 7.54 3.15 8.82
CA ARG A 22 7.03 2.23 9.83
C ARG A 22 7.55 0.82 9.58
N GLN A 23 7.69 0.45 8.31
CA GLN A 23 8.21 -0.86 7.92
C GLN A 23 9.72 -0.88 7.81
N LYS A 24 10.38 0.27 7.96
CA LYS A 24 11.83 0.40 7.80
C LYS A 24 12.29 -0.06 6.43
N GLY A 25 11.46 0.19 5.43
CA GLY A 25 11.79 -0.14 4.05
C GLY A 25 11.72 -1.62 3.71
N VAL A 26 11.16 -2.42 4.60
CA VAL A 26 11.11 -3.87 4.39
C VAL A 26 9.74 -4.28 3.88
N CYS A 27 9.71 -5.06 2.80
CA CYS A 27 8.47 -5.60 2.29
C CYS A 27 7.95 -6.65 3.28
N PRO A 28 6.73 -6.50 3.80
CA PRO A 28 6.21 -7.45 4.79
C PRO A 28 5.93 -8.83 4.22
N HIS A 29 5.88 -8.95 2.89
CA HIS A 29 5.62 -10.24 2.27
C HIS A 29 6.88 -11.07 2.07
N CYS A 30 7.92 -10.47 1.51
CA CYS A 30 9.13 -11.21 1.21
C CYS A 30 10.27 -10.92 2.19
N GLY A 31 10.12 -9.90 3.02
CA GLY A 31 11.10 -9.58 4.04
C GLY A 31 12.37 -8.92 3.54
N LYS A 32 12.39 -8.46 2.31
CA LYS A 32 13.56 -7.80 1.74
C LYS A 32 13.42 -6.30 1.84
N HIS A 33 14.57 -5.62 1.93
CA HIS A 33 14.61 -4.16 1.97
C HIS A 33 14.59 -3.60 0.56
N PHE A 34 13.83 -2.54 0.35
CA PHE A 34 13.74 -1.85 -0.92
C PHE A 34 13.74 -0.34 -0.71
N GLU A 35 14.05 0.40 -1.77
CA GLU A 35 13.89 1.85 -1.74
C GLU A 35 12.41 2.19 -1.93
N LEU A 36 12.04 3.38 -1.48
CA LEU A 36 10.65 3.79 -1.59
C LEU A 36 10.13 3.73 -3.02
N GLU A 37 10.98 4.11 -3.98
CA GLU A 37 10.58 4.11 -5.39
C GLU A 37 10.37 2.72 -5.95
N GLU A 38 10.92 1.72 -5.28
CA GLU A 38 10.80 0.33 -5.75
C GLU A 38 9.59 -0.37 -5.14
N MET A 39 8.87 0.32 -4.29
CA MET A 39 7.73 -0.27 -3.62
C MET A 39 6.45 0.42 -4.06
N GLU A 40 5.33 -0.26 -3.86
CA GLU A 40 4.03 0.29 -4.20
C GLU A 40 3.12 0.19 -2.98
N ALA A 41 2.28 1.20 -2.82
CA ALA A 41 1.35 1.24 -1.69
C ALA A 41 0.21 0.28 -1.94
N ASP A 42 -0.21 -0.40 -0.89
CA ASP A 42 -1.29 -1.35 -0.98
C ASP A 42 -2.17 -1.20 0.27
N HIS A 43 -3.45 -1.52 0.12
CA HIS A 43 -4.38 -1.51 1.25
C HIS A 43 -4.22 -2.80 2.03
N ILE A 44 -3.98 -2.69 3.33
CA ILE A 44 -3.91 -3.88 4.18
C ILE A 44 -5.26 -4.57 4.14
N LYS A 45 -6.34 -3.82 4.38
CA LYS A 45 -7.68 -4.31 4.14
C LYS A 45 -8.10 -3.82 2.77
N PRO A 46 -8.45 -4.70 1.84
CA PRO A 46 -8.74 -4.29 0.46
C PRO A 46 -9.87 -3.29 0.37
N TRP A 47 -9.75 -2.37 -0.58
CA TRP A 47 -10.78 -1.37 -0.82
C TRP A 47 -12.13 -2.01 -1.08
N SER A 48 -12.13 -3.10 -1.85
CA SER A 48 -13.38 -3.78 -2.20
C SER A 48 -14.06 -4.41 -0.99
N LYS A 49 -13.34 -4.57 0.11
CA LYS A 49 -13.90 -5.13 1.32
C LYS A 49 -14.05 -4.09 2.41
N GLY A 50 -14.15 -2.83 2.01
CA GLY A 50 -14.39 -1.76 2.97
C GLY A 50 -13.15 -1.12 3.55
N GLY A 51 -11.97 -1.45 3.02
CA GLY A 51 -10.74 -0.82 3.47
C GLY A 51 -10.70 0.65 3.09
N THR A 52 -10.10 1.48 3.95
CA THR A 52 -10.02 2.90 3.70
C THR A 52 -8.60 3.29 3.30
N THR A 53 -8.48 4.45 2.66
CA THR A 53 -7.20 4.97 2.20
C THR A 53 -6.65 5.90 3.27
N VAL A 54 -6.15 5.31 4.34
CA VAL A 54 -5.54 6.04 5.44
C VAL A 54 -4.18 5.41 5.75
N ALA A 55 -3.33 6.17 6.43
CA ALA A 55 -1.96 5.71 6.69
C ALA A 55 -1.93 4.37 7.44
N ASP A 56 -2.85 4.19 8.37
CA ASP A 56 -2.88 2.95 9.15
C ASP A 56 -3.24 1.73 8.30
N ASN A 57 -3.88 1.95 7.18
CA ASN A 57 -4.27 0.86 6.27
C ASN A 57 -3.35 0.78 5.06
N CYS A 58 -2.22 1.46 5.11
CA CYS A 58 -1.26 1.49 4.03
C CYS A 58 -0.08 0.59 4.34
N GLN A 59 0.29 -0.26 3.39
CA GLN A 59 1.52 -1.01 3.49
C GLN A 59 2.27 -0.87 2.18
N MET A 60 3.60 -0.86 2.26
CA MET A 60 4.43 -0.79 1.08
C MET A 60 4.92 -2.18 0.75
N LEU A 61 4.63 -2.62 -0.46
CA LEU A 61 5.05 -3.92 -0.95
C LEU A 61 6.00 -3.71 -2.13
N CYS A 62 6.97 -4.60 -2.29
CA CYS A 62 7.78 -4.54 -3.49
C CYS A 62 6.88 -4.85 -4.69
N ARG A 63 7.31 -4.43 -5.87
CA ARG A 63 6.47 -4.56 -7.05
C ARG A 63 6.03 -6.00 -7.31
N ASP A 64 6.93 -6.94 -7.11
CA ASP A 64 6.60 -8.35 -7.35
C ASP A 64 5.53 -8.84 -6.38
N CYS A 65 5.67 -8.53 -5.10
CA CYS A 65 4.70 -8.96 -4.11
C CYS A 65 3.36 -8.26 -4.32
N ASN A 66 3.41 -6.98 -4.66
CA ASN A 66 2.19 -6.22 -4.91
C ASN A 66 1.43 -6.78 -6.12
N ARG A 67 2.16 -7.15 -7.16
CA ARG A 67 1.55 -7.72 -8.35
C ARG A 67 0.90 -9.06 -8.03
N THR A 68 1.60 -9.89 -7.29
CA THR A 68 1.07 -11.20 -6.90
C THR A 68 -0.18 -11.06 -6.03
N LYS A 69 -0.13 -10.16 -5.06
CA LYS A 69 -1.26 -9.93 -4.19
C LYS A 69 -2.44 -9.36 -4.96
N GLY A 70 -2.18 -8.44 -5.89
CA GLY A 70 -3.21 -7.82 -6.69
C GLY A 70 -4.01 -8.82 -7.51
N ASN A 71 -3.38 -9.90 -7.92
CA ASN A 71 -4.06 -10.90 -8.72
C ASN A 71 -5.04 -11.74 -7.92
N LYS A 72 -5.01 -11.61 -6.60
CA LYS A 72 -5.90 -12.38 -5.73
C LYS A 72 -7.12 -11.59 -5.29
N TYR A 73 -7.15 -10.33 -5.61
CA TYR A 73 -8.28 -9.46 -5.31
C TYR A 73 -8.83 -8.85 -6.60
#